data_ff34de66360250c75b7856ac60716c1c
#
_entry.id   ff34de66360250c75b7856ac60716c1c
#
_cell.length_a   1.000
_cell.length_b   1.000
_cell.length_c   1.000
_cell.angle_alpha   90.00
_cell.angle_beta   90.00
_cell.angle_gamma   90.00
#
_symmetry.space_group_name_H-M   'P 1'
#
loop_
_entity.id
_entity.type
_entity.pdbx_description
1 polymer ?
#
loop_
_entity_poly.entity_id
_entity_poly.type
_entity_poly.pdbx_seq_one_letter_code
_entity_poly.pdbx_strand_id
1 'polypeptide(L)'
;MKTIKDSTLNSCYFMSAGMITIISIQVTSMYSAMLNFFIEDCVFSILLMMNLGSIVGFFLSLYVGTEWSKSNTIAITSLIMLVCMLGVFINTLYFSSEVYAYYSIFLISFLCGLVNSWRRTLIIGMAAQISQISIKINTLGTAISGIWTTVIGTFFSYFFSVGDEKDKELTISNYKKQFLSMAFFVILSFVWFFYISILWFRKHPMINQISTEYSVERVKKSKKQLEAIKRVYKLEFG
;
A
#
# COMPACT_ATOMS: atom_id res chain seq x y z
N MET A 1 20.47 6.84 27.01
CA MET A 1 19.99 5.49 26.62
C MET A 1 18.55 5.48 26.09
N LYS A 2 17.60 6.26 26.65
CA LYS A 2 16.21 6.39 26.15
C LYS A 2 16.12 6.91 24.70
N THR A 3 16.90 7.95 24.35
CA THR A 3 16.92 8.61 23.04
C THR A 3 17.39 7.71 21.88
N ILE A 4 18.39 6.84 22.11
CA ILE A 4 18.90 5.92 21.08
C ILE A 4 17.84 4.84 20.74
N LYS A 5 17.16 4.31 21.76
CA LYS A 5 16.15 3.28 21.59
C LYS A 5 14.91 3.80 20.83
N ASP A 6 14.58 5.06 21.00
CA ASP A 6 13.48 5.72 20.29
C ASP A 6 13.85 6.00 18.82
N SER A 7 15.09 6.39 18.55
CA SER A 7 15.60 6.56 17.19
C SER A 7 15.58 5.25 16.39
N THR A 8 16.00 4.14 16.99
CA THR A 8 16.00 2.82 16.34
C THR A 8 14.57 2.36 16.02
N LEU A 9 13.62 2.51 16.95
CA LEU A 9 12.24 2.12 16.73
C LEU A 9 11.57 2.96 15.63
N ASN A 10 11.84 4.27 15.58
CA ASN A 10 11.38 5.14 14.51
C ASN A 10 11.92 4.68 13.15
N SER A 11 13.23 4.36 13.09
CA SER A 11 13.86 3.86 11.86
C SER A 11 13.23 2.53 11.41
N CYS A 12 13.06 1.58 12.33
CA CYS A 12 12.41 0.30 12.02
C CYS A 12 10.98 0.48 11.51
N TYR A 13 10.20 1.36 12.13
CA TYR A 13 8.81 1.62 11.72
C TYR A 13 8.74 2.22 10.31
N PHE A 14 9.43 3.32 10.05
CA PHE A 14 9.37 3.99 8.76
C PHE A 14 10.00 3.17 7.64
N MET A 15 11.05 2.41 7.93
CA MET A 15 11.65 1.49 6.96
C MET A 15 10.68 0.36 6.59
N SER A 16 10.06 -0.32 7.57
CA SER A 16 9.10 -1.38 7.30
C SER A 16 7.84 -0.86 6.60
N ALA A 17 7.38 0.36 6.92
CA ALA A 17 6.27 1.01 6.24
C ALA A 17 6.58 1.30 4.76
N GLY A 18 7.81 1.71 4.45
CA GLY A 18 8.30 1.88 3.08
C GLY A 18 8.35 0.56 2.32
N MET A 19 8.87 -0.49 2.95
CA MET A 19 8.98 -1.83 2.33
C MET A 19 7.63 -2.36 1.86
N ILE A 20 6.60 -2.33 2.70
CA ILE A 20 5.27 -2.84 2.35
C ILE A 20 4.67 -2.08 1.16
N THR A 21 4.95 -0.80 1.02
CA THR A 21 4.42 0.03 -0.07
C THR A 21 4.78 -0.55 -1.45
N ILE A 22 5.99 -1.04 -1.64
CA ILE A 22 6.47 -1.55 -2.93
C ILE A 22 6.12 -3.02 -3.13
N ILE A 23 6.12 -3.83 -2.08
CA ILE A 23 5.79 -5.26 -2.17
C ILE A 23 4.46 -5.47 -2.89
N SER A 24 3.43 -4.71 -2.53
CA SER A 24 2.11 -4.83 -3.15
C SER A 24 2.13 -4.50 -4.65
N ILE A 25 2.85 -3.46 -5.04
CA ILE A 25 2.97 -3.04 -6.44
C ILE A 25 3.69 -4.12 -7.25
N GLN A 26 4.78 -4.65 -6.72
CA GLN A 26 5.60 -5.63 -7.43
C GLN A 26 4.90 -6.99 -7.57
N VAL A 27 4.24 -7.48 -6.52
CA VAL A 27 3.45 -8.73 -6.60
C VAL A 27 2.34 -8.60 -7.64
N THR A 28 1.62 -7.47 -7.66
CA THR A 28 0.57 -7.22 -8.65
C THR A 28 1.16 -7.13 -10.07
N SER A 29 2.30 -6.47 -10.24
CA SER A 29 2.99 -6.36 -11.53
C SER A 29 3.48 -7.72 -12.04
N MET A 30 4.04 -8.56 -11.18
CA MET A 30 4.47 -9.91 -11.56
C MET A 30 3.28 -10.79 -11.99
N TYR A 31 2.16 -10.69 -11.27
CA TYR A 31 0.94 -11.41 -11.65
C TYR A 31 0.39 -10.94 -12.99
N SER A 32 0.42 -9.62 -13.25
CA SER A 32 -0.01 -9.08 -14.54
C SER A 32 0.89 -9.53 -15.69
N ALA A 33 2.20 -9.65 -15.45
CA ALA A 33 3.12 -10.18 -16.43
C ALA A 33 2.83 -11.65 -16.77
N MET A 34 2.45 -12.48 -15.77
CA MET A 34 1.97 -13.83 -16.02
C MET A 34 0.71 -13.86 -16.88
N LEU A 35 -0.27 -13.00 -16.57
CA LEU A 35 -1.51 -12.94 -17.34
C LEU A 35 -1.30 -12.44 -18.77
N ASN A 36 -0.26 -11.67 -19.05
CA ASN A 36 0.04 -11.14 -20.38
C ASN A 36 0.38 -12.25 -21.41
N PHE A 37 0.72 -13.46 -20.95
CA PHE A 37 0.83 -14.64 -21.83
C PHE A 37 -0.51 -15.09 -22.41
N PHE A 38 -1.63 -14.64 -21.83
CA PHE A 38 -2.98 -15.07 -22.21
C PHE A 38 -3.83 -13.94 -22.74
N ILE A 39 -3.63 -12.72 -22.26
CA ILE A 39 -4.45 -11.53 -22.55
C ILE A 39 -3.51 -10.40 -22.92
N GLU A 40 -3.57 -9.97 -24.18
CA GLU A 40 -2.80 -8.83 -24.68
C GLU A 40 -3.12 -7.55 -23.88
N ASP A 41 -2.14 -6.67 -23.69
CA ASP A 41 -2.23 -5.41 -22.95
C ASP A 41 -2.70 -5.52 -21.48
N CYS A 42 -2.69 -6.73 -20.90
CA CYS A 42 -3.09 -6.95 -19.52
C CYS A 42 -2.26 -6.09 -18.54
N VAL A 43 -0.95 -6.01 -18.75
CA VAL A 43 -0.04 -5.23 -17.89
C VAL A 43 -0.42 -3.74 -17.89
N PHE A 44 -0.68 -3.17 -19.07
CA PHE A 44 -1.05 -1.77 -19.20
C PHE A 44 -2.38 -1.47 -18.48
N SER A 45 -3.40 -2.29 -18.71
CA SER A 45 -4.72 -2.12 -18.10
C SER A 45 -4.68 -2.21 -16.57
N ILE A 46 -3.91 -3.15 -16.03
CA ILE A 46 -3.73 -3.34 -14.57
C ILE A 46 -2.98 -2.16 -13.95
N LEU A 47 -1.90 -1.70 -14.58
CA LEU A 47 -1.16 -0.53 -14.13
C LEU A 47 -2.01 0.76 -14.17
N LEU A 48 -2.84 0.92 -15.21
CA LEU A 48 -3.78 2.03 -15.30
C LEU A 48 -4.76 2.02 -14.13
N MET A 49 -5.35 0.86 -13.81
CA MET A 49 -6.29 0.75 -12.68
C MET A 49 -5.63 1.00 -11.33
N MET A 50 -4.39 0.54 -11.15
CA MET A 50 -3.63 0.83 -9.94
C MET A 50 -3.34 2.33 -9.80
N ASN A 51 -3.01 3.04 -10.89
CA ASN A 51 -2.80 4.48 -10.87
C ASN A 51 -4.10 5.26 -10.61
N LEU A 52 -5.22 4.86 -11.21
CA LEU A 52 -6.54 5.43 -10.93
C LEU A 52 -6.93 5.24 -9.45
N GLY A 53 -6.73 4.04 -8.92
CA GLY A 53 -6.92 3.77 -7.49
C GLY A 53 -6.03 4.68 -6.62
N SER A 54 -4.78 4.90 -7.02
CA SER A 54 -3.85 5.77 -6.28
C SER A 54 -4.31 7.22 -6.25
N ILE A 55 -4.86 7.74 -7.35
CA ILE A 55 -5.44 9.09 -7.41
C ILE A 55 -6.63 9.19 -6.45
N VAL A 56 -7.55 8.23 -6.50
CA VAL A 56 -8.71 8.19 -5.59
C VAL A 56 -8.26 8.10 -4.13
N GLY A 57 -7.29 7.22 -3.82
CA GLY A 57 -6.74 7.05 -2.48
C GLY A 57 -6.06 8.31 -1.94
N PHE A 58 -5.38 9.07 -2.80
CA PHE A 58 -4.82 10.36 -2.43
C PHE A 58 -5.92 11.35 -2.02
N PHE A 59 -6.97 11.52 -2.83
CA PHE A 59 -8.08 12.40 -2.48
C PHE A 59 -8.81 11.93 -1.21
N LEU A 60 -9.06 10.64 -1.04
CA LEU A 60 -9.63 10.10 0.20
C LEU A 60 -8.76 10.43 1.42
N SER A 61 -7.43 10.39 1.30
CA SER A 61 -6.53 10.75 2.39
C SER A 61 -6.67 12.21 2.84
N LEU A 62 -7.04 13.10 1.92
CA LEU A 62 -7.27 14.51 2.23
C LEU A 62 -8.61 14.75 2.95
N TYR A 63 -9.64 13.99 2.59
CA TYR A 63 -11.00 14.18 3.14
C TYR A 63 -11.25 13.37 4.41
N VAL A 64 -10.93 12.07 4.40
CA VAL A 64 -11.25 11.13 5.48
C VAL A 64 -10.14 11.07 6.53
N GLY A 65 -8.91 11.39 6.17
CA GLY A 65 -7.74 11.36 7.07
C GLY A 65 -7.82 12.32 8.26
N THR A 66 -8.84 13.19 8.32
CA THR A 66 -9.03 14.16 9.41
C THR A 66 -9.89 13.63 10.54
N GLU A 67 -10.73 12.62 10.32
CA GLU A 67 -11.70 12.15 11.31
C GLU A 67 -11.27 10.89 12.05
N TRP A 68 -10.45 10.07 11.43
CA TRP A 68 -10.02 8.79 11.98
C TRP A 68 -8.63 8.88 12.64
N SER A 69 -8.42 8.10 13.70
CA SER A 69 -7.07 7.99 14.29
C SER A 69 -6.10 7.43 13.25
N LYS A 70 -4.91 8.03 13.16
CA LYS A 70 -3.87 7.62 12.19
C LYS A 70 -3.50 6.14 12.35
N SER A 71 -3.45 5.65 13.59
CA SER A 71 -3.18 4.26 13.91
C SER A 71 -4.20 3.32 13.29
N ASN A 72 -5.49 3.60 13.51
CA ASN A 72 -6.57 2.76 13.00
C ASN A 72 -6.61 2.78 11.47
N THR A 73 -6.44 3.97 10.86
CA THR A 73 -6.43 4.09 9.40
C THR A 73 -5.27 3.31 8.78
N ILE A 74 -4.07 3.40 9.35
CA ILE A 74 -2.91 2.63 8.87
C ILE A 74 -3.12 1.12 9.08
N ALA A 75 -3.70 0.71 10.21
CA ALA A 75 -4.00 -0.70 10.46
C ALA A 75 -5.03 -1.24 9.46
N ILE A 76 -6.14 -0.53 9.26
CA ILE A 76 -7.22 -0.93 8.33
C ILE A 76 -6.71 -0.97 6.88
N THR A 77 -6.04 0.07 6.42
CA THR A 77 -5.51 0.12 5.04
C THR A 77 -4.45 -0.96 4.81
N SER A 78 -3.59 -1.25 5.80
CA SER A 78 -2.61 -2.34 5.70
C SER A 78 -3.28 -3.72 5.72
N LEU A 79 -4.36 -3.90 6.48
CA LEU A 79 -5.13 -5.14 6.49
C LEU A 79 -5.83 -5.35 5.14
N ILE A 80 -6.47 -4.33 4.59
CA ILE A 80 -7.09 -4.41 3.25
C ILE A 80 -6.03 -4.78 2.20
N MET A 81 -4.84 -4.17 2.29
CA MET A 81 -3.75 -4.48 1.37
C MET A 81 -3.28 -5.93 1.50
N LEU A 82 -3.17 -6.46 2.72
CA LEU A 82 -2.86 -7.88 2.96
C LEU A 82 -3.93 -8.79 2.34
N VAL A 83 -5.23 -8.46 2.53
CA VAL A 83 -6.35 -9.22 1.94
C VAL A 83 -6.28 -9.19 0.41
N CYS A 84 -5.96 -8.04 -0.19
CA CYS A 84 -5.75 -7.92 -1.63
C CYS A 84 -4.59 -8.82 -2.11
N MET A 85 -3.47 -8.85 -1.38
CA MET A 85 -2.34 -9.72 -1.73
C MET A 85 -2.70 -11.21 -1.60
N LEU A 86 -3.40 -11.60 -0.55
CA LEU A 86 -3.93 -12.95 -0.42
C LEU A 86 -4.89 -13.29 -1.56
N GLY A 87 -5.70 -12.33 -2.00
CA GLY A 87 -6.57 -12.47 -3.19
C GLY A 87 -5.78 -12.78 -4.47
N VAL A 88 -4.63 -12.13 -4.69
CA VAL A 88 -3.73 -12.45 -5.81
C VAL A 88 -3.22 -13.89 -5.73
N PHE A 89 -2.77 -14.32 -4.53
CA PHE A 89 -2.26 -15.68 -4.35
C PHE A 89 -3.36 -16.74 -4.50
N ILE A 90 -4.55 -16.49 -3.96
CA ILE A 90 -5.72 -17.39 -4.13
C ILE A 90 -6.11 -17.46 -5.61
N ASN A 91 -6.16 -16.33 -6.30
CA ASN A 91 -6.46 -16.29 -7.73
C ASN A 91 -5.43 -17.09 -8.56
N THR A 92 -4.15 -17.03 -8.16
CA THR A 92 -3.08 -17.83 -8.79
C THR A 92 -3.29 -19.33 -8.59
N LEU A 93 -3.73 -19.75 -7.39
CA LEU A 93 -3.99 -21.17 -7.08
C LEU A 93 -5.16 -21.74 -7.86
N TYR A 94 -6.26 -21.00 -7.90
CA TYR A 94 -7.52 -21.43 -8.51
C TYR A 94 -7.70 -20.87 -9.93
N PHE A 95 -6.60 -20.60 -10.60
CA PHE A 95 -6.62 -20.13 -11.99
C PHE A 95 -7.31 -21.16 -12.89
N SER A 96 -8.60 -20.99 -13.08
CA SER A 96 -9.45 -21.88 -13.91
C SER A 96 -9.97 -21.20 -15.18
N SER A 97 -9.96 -19.85 -15.23
CA SER A 97 -10.46 -19.07 -16.35
C SER A 97 -9.68 -17.76 -16.47
N GLU A 98 -9.16 -17.49 -17.67
CA GLU A 98 -8.40 -16.27 -18.00
C GLU A 98 -9.25 -15.00 -17.74
N VAL A 99 -10.53 -15.05 -18.08
CA VAL A 99 -11.47 -13.92 -17.95
C VAL A 99 -11.70 -13.56 -16.47
N TYR A 100 -11.96 -14.55 -15.62
CA TYR A 100 -12.15 -14.29 -14.18
C TYR A 100 -10.87 -13.81 -13.51
N ALA A 101 -9.73 -14.38 -13.88
CA ALA A 101 -8.43 -13.95 -13.39
C ALA A 101 -8.17 -12.49 -13.73
N TYR A 102 -8.48 -12.07 -14.96
CA TYR A 102 -8.32 -10.70 -15.42
C TYR A 102 -9.21 -9.72 -14.65
N TYR A 103 -10.50 -9.97 -14.54
CA TYR A 103 -11.41 -9.06 -13.83
C TYR A 103 -11.11 -8.97 -12.33
N SER A 104 -10.76 -10.08 -11.70
CA SER A 104 -10.41 -10.08 -10.28
C SER A 104 -9.13 -9.29 -10.01
N ILE A 105 -8.07 -9.46 -10.82
CA ILE A 105 -6.83 -8.70 -10.63
C ILE A 105 -7.02 -7.21 -10.96
N PHE A 106 -7.90 -6.89 -11.89
CA PHE A 106 -8.25 -5.52 -12.24
C PHE A 106 -8.84 -4.78 -11.02
N LEU A 107 -9.80 -5.41 -10.33
CA LEU A 107 -10.38 -4.88 -9.10
C LEU A 107 -9.36 -4.81 -7.96
N ILE A 108 -8.58 -5.88 -7.76
CA ILE A 108 -7.54 -5.95 -6.74
C ILE A 108 -6.51 -4.85 -6.96
N SER A 109 -6.09 -4.60 -8.20
CA SER A 109 -5.12 -3.55 -8.53
C SER A 109 -5.62 -2.15 -8.21
N PHE A 110 -6.89 -1.87 -8.52
CA PHE A 110 -7.52 -0.61 -8.13
C PHE A 110 -7.54 -0.44 -6.61
N LEU A 111 -7.97 -1.45 -5.85
CA LEU A 111 -8.01 -1.41 -4.39
C LEU A 111 -6.60 -1.29 -3.79
N CYS A 112 -5.61 -2.01 -4.33
CA CYS A 112 -4.22 -1.87 -3.91
C CYS A 112 -3.68 -0.46 -4.14
N GLY A 113 -3.94 0.14 -5.30
CA GLY A 113 -3.56 1.52 -5.58
C GLY A 113 -4.18 2.49 -4.59
N LEU A 114 -5.50 2.35 -4.36
CA LEU A 114 -6.27 3.19 -3.46
C LEU A 114 -5.73 3.15 -2.02
N VAL A 115 -5.67 1.96 -1.42
CA VAL A 115 -5.24 1.83 -0.02
C VAL A 115 -3.77 2.12 0.18
N ASN A 116 -2.94 1.80 -0.81
CA ASN A 116 -1.50 2.08 -0.76
C ASN A 116 -1.22 3.58 -0.78
N SER A 117 -1.87 4.33 -1.67
CA SER A 117 -1.74 5.78 -1.76
C SER A 117 -2.25 6.46 -0.49
N TRP A 118 -3.42 6.06 0.02
CA TRP A 118 -3.98 6.57 1.27
C TRP A 118 -3.02 6.36 2.45
N ARG A 119 -2.56 5.12 2.65
CA ARG A 119 -1.62 4.78 3.72
C ARG A 119 -0.30 5.54 3.58
N ARG A 120 0.28 5.59 2.36
CA ARG A 120 1.55 6.27 2.09
C ARG A 120 1.50 7.75 2.46
N THR A 121 0.41 8.43 2.10
CA THR A 121 0.22 9.85 2.43
C THR A 121 0.22 10.09 3.93
N LEU A 122 -0.46 9.22 4.71
CA LEU A 122 -0.47 9.31 6.17
C LEU A 122 0.91 9.06 6.78
N ILE A 123 1.63 8.04 6.31
CA ILE A 123 2.96 7.69 6.82
C ILE A 123 3.97 8.80 6.52
N ILE A 124 3.97 9.36 5.32
CA ILE A 124 4.85 10.48 4.96
C ILE A 124 4.50 11.71 5.80
N GLY A 125 3.22 12.00 6.00
CA GLY A 125 2.78 13.10 6.87
C GLY A 125 3.24 12.94 8.32
N MET A 126 3.21 11.74 8.88
CA MET A 126 3.75 11.45 10.21
C MET A 126 5.28 11.55 10.24
N ALA A 127 5.96 11.02 9.23
CA ALA A 127 7.41 11.10 9.12
C ALA A 127 7.88 12.56 9.09
N ALA A 128 7.19 13.43 8.35
CA ALA A 128 7.49 14.86 8.29
C ALA A 128 7.31 15.59 9.65
N GLN A 129 6.35 15.15 10.46
CA GLN A 129 6.13 15.70 11.81
C GLN A 129 7.22 15.31 12.81
N ILE A 130 7.87 14.16 12.61
CA ILE A 130 8.92 13.66 13.52
C ILE A 130 10.29 14.20 13.14
N SER A 131 10.73 13.93 11.91
CA SER A 131 12.01 14.44 11.40
C SER A 131 12.16 14.20 9.90
N GLN A 132 13.01 15.00 9.25
CA GLN A 132 13.39 14.76 7.85
C GLN A 132 14.11 13.41 7.65
N ILE A 133 14.83 12.92 8.68
CA ILE A 133 15.48 11.61 8.65
C ILE A 133 14.45 10.50 8.51
N SER A 134 13.29 10.60 9.16
CA SER A 134 12.21 9.62 9.07
C SER A 134 11.68 9.48 7.64
N ILE A 135 11.58 10.59 6.90
CA ILE A 135 11.19 10.56 5.47
C ILE A 135 12.24 9.82 4.64
N LYS A 136 13.53 10.13 4.85
CA LYS A 136 14.63 9.47 4.13
C LYS A 136 14.66 7.96 4.41
N ILE A 137 14.43 7.55 5.66
CA ILE A 137 14.36 6.13 6.06
C ILE A 137 13.17 5.43 5.41
N ASN A 138 12.01 6.08 5.31
CA ASN A 138 10.85 5.53 4.60
C ASN A 138 11.14 5.33 3.11
N THR A 139 11.79 6.30 2.46
CA THR A 139 12.24 6.20 1.07
C THR A 139 13.28 5.08 0.89
N LEU A 140 14.22 4.96 1.82
CA LEU A 140 15.20 3.86 1.82
C LEU A 140 14.50 2.50 1.93
N GLY A 141 13.51 2.36 2.82
CA GLY A 141 12.70 1.14 2.93
C GLY A 141 12.00 0.79 1.61
N THR A 142 11.47 1.78 0.91
CA THR A 142 10.88 1.62 -0.42
C THR A 142 11.91 1.08 -1.44
N ALA A 143 13.12 1.63 -1.46
CA ALA A 143 14.19 1.19 -2.36
C ALA A 143 14.69 -0.23 -2.04
N ILE A 144 14.91 -0.53 -0.76
CA ILE A 144 15.32 -1.87 -0.30
C ILE A 144 14.28 -2.92 -0.67
N SER A 145 13.00 -2.61 -0.53
CA SER A 145 11.91 -3.51 -0.92
C SER A 145 11.95 -3.81 -2.43
N GLY A 146 12.22 -2.80 -3.26
CA GLY A 146 12.38 -2.98 -4.70
C GLY A 146 13.49 -3.98 -5.04
N ILE A 147 14.66 -3.80 -4.45
CA ILE A 147 15.80 -4.72 -4.63
C ILE A 147 15.44 -6.11 -4.10
N TRP A 148 14.88 -6.20 -2.90
CA TRP A 148 14.55 -7.46 -2.23
C TRP A 148 13.56 -8.30 -3.03
N THR A 149 12.47 -7.72 -3.50
CA THR A 149 11.47 -8.43 -4.30
C THR A 149 12.00 -8.82 -5.66
N THR A 150 12.86 -8.01 -6.28
CA THR A 150 13.53 -8.38 -7.54
C THR A 150 14.47 -9.58 -7.33
N VAL A 151 15.30 -9.55 -6.28
CA VAL A 151 16.22 -10.65 -5.95
C VAL A 151 15.44 -11.93 -5.66
N ILE A 152 14.40 -11.89 -4.82
CA ILE A 152 13.55 -13.05 -4.53
C ILE A 152 12.84 -13.55 -5.79
N GLY A 153 12.26 -12.64 -6.57
CA GLY A 153 11.59 -12.98 -7.81
C GLY A 153 12.51 -13.68 -8.81
N THR A 154 13.71 -13.13 -9.01
CA THR A 154 14.74 -13.76 -9.90
C THR A 154 15.19 -15.12 -9.37
N PHE A 155 15.42 -15.23 -8.06
CA PHE A 155 15.80 -16.49 -7.43
C PHE A 155 14.75 -17.57 -7.67
N PHE A 156 13.47 -17.31 -7.42
CA PHE A 156 12.42 -18.28 -7.66
C PHE A 156 12.15 -18.52 -9.14
N SER A 157 12.31 -17.52 -10.01
CA SER A 157 12.24 -17.72 -11.47
C SER A 157 13.31 -18.68 -11.95
N TYR A 158 14.53 -18.58 -11.44
CA TYR A 158 15.60 -19.52 -11.76
C TYR A 158 15.30 -20.93 -11.25
N PHE A 159 14.83 -21.06 -10.00
CA PHE A 159 14.50 -22.36 -9.40
C PHE A 159 13.35 -23.08 -10.11
N PHE A 160 12.35 -22.34 -10.56
CA PHE A 160 11.17 -22.92 -11.20
C PHE A 160 11.23 -22.81 -12.72
N SER A 161 12.37 -22.41 -13.30
CA SER A 161 12.54 -22.25 -14.75
C SER A 161 11.37 -21.49 -15.41
N VAL A 162 11.00 -20.37 -14.79
CA VAL A 162 9.93 -19.51 -15.30
C VAL A 162 10.45 -18.74 -16.51
N GLY A 163 9.77 -18.88 -17.67
CA GLY A 163 10.13 -18.20 -18.90
C GLY A 163 10.52 -19.14 -20.06
N ASP A 164 10.39 -20.45 -19.88
CA ASP A 164 10.52 -21.39 -20.99
C ASP A 164 9.18 -21.44 -21.77
N GLU A 165 9.10 -20.71 -22.89
CA GLU A 165 7.86 -20.47 -23.65
C GLU A 165 7.33 -21.70 -24.39
N LYS A 166 8.07 -22.82 -24.40
CA LYS A 166 7.74 -23.99 -25.24
C LYS A 166 6.54 -24.80 -24.73
N ASP A 167 6.25 -24.74 -23.41
CA ASP A 167 5.15 -25.48 -22.80
C ASP A 167 4.33 -24.53 -21.88
N LYS A 168 3.12 -24.18 -22.34
CA LYS A 168 2.21 -23.29 -21.66
C LYS A 168 1.78 -23.82 -20.28
N GLU A 169 1.51 -25.12 -20.15
CA GLU A 169 1.06 -25.71 -18.89
C GLU A 169 2.18 -25.75 -17.84
N LEU A 170 3.40 -26.10 -18.28
CA LEU A 170 4.57 -26.09 -17.42
C LEU A 170 4.89 -24.68 -16.94
N THR A 171 4.80 -23.71 -17.83
CA THR A 171 5.01 -22.29 -17.49
C THR A 171 4.02 -21.81 -16.44
N ILE A 172 2.72 -22.11 -16.57
CA ILE A 172 1.69 -21.77 -15.57
C ILE A 172 2.00 -22.45 -14.23
N SER A 173 2.33 -23.74 -14.25
CA SER A 173 2.67 -24.49 -13.04
C SER A 173 3.86 -23.87 -12.30
N ASN A 174 4.88 -23.46 -13.02
CA ASN A 174 6.07 -22.84 -12.47
C ASN A 174 5.78 -21.43 -11.91
N TYR A 175 4.98 -20.62 -12.59
CA TYR A 175 4.50 -19.35 -12.05
C TYR A 175 3.69 -19.54 -10.75
N LYS A 176 2.80 -20.53 -10.68
CA LYS A 176 2.05 -20.84 -9.45
C LYS A 176 2.99 -21.15 -8.28
N LYS A 177 4.02 -21.98 -8.50
CA LYS A 177 5.02 -22.31 -7.49
C LYS A 177 5.81 -21.08 -7.04
N GLN A 178 6.22 -20.23 -7.98
CA GLN A 178 6.92 -18.97 -7.69
C GLN A 178 6.07 -18.05 -6.82
N PHE A 179 4.81 -17.80 -7.19
CA PHE A 179 3.90 -16.96 -6.43
C PHE A 179 3.63 -17.48 -5.01
N LEU A 180 3.41 -18.79 -4.87
CA LEU A 180 3.21 -19.41 -3.55
C LEU A 180 4.44 -19.28 -2.66
N SER A 181 5.64 -19.44 -3.22
CA SER A 181 6.89 -19.25 -2.49
C SER A 181 7.04 -17.79 -2.04
N MET A 182 6.67 -16.84 -2.89
CA MET A 182 6.69 -15.41 -2.55
C MET A 182 5.63 -15.05 -1.48
N ALA A 183 4.48 -15.72 -1.45
CA ALA A 183 3.41 -15.46 -0.48
C ALA A 183 3.91 -15.52 0.95
N PHE A 184 4.78 -16.47 1.27
CA PHE A 184 5.39 -16.60 2.59
C PHE A 184 6.15 -15.32 3.00
N PHE A 185 6.98 -14.78 2.11
CA PHE A 185 7.76 -13.57 2.37
C PHE A 185 6.88 -12.32 2.49
N VAL A 186 5.82 -12.24 1.69
CA VAL A 186 4.84 -11.15 1.77
C VAL A 186 4.12 -11.18 3.11
N ILE A 187 3.58 -12.32 3.52
CA ILE A 187 2.89 -12.46 4.81
C ILE A 187 3.83 -12.12 5.97
N LEU A 188 5.07 -12.63 5.94
CA LEU A 188 6.07 -12.34 6.97
C LEU A 188 6.38 -10.83 7.06
N SER A 189 6.47 -10.15 5.93
CA SER A 189 6.70 -8.70 5.88
C SER A 189 5.54 -7.91 6.50
N PHE A 190 4.29 -8.34 6.27
CA PHE A 190 3.11 -7.71 6.89
C PHE A 190 3.05 -7.98 8.39
N VAL A 191 3.31 -9.21 8.83
CA VAL A 191 3.36 -9.57 10.27
C VAL A 191 4.41 -8.71 10.99
N TRP A 192 5.61 -8.59 10.39
CA TRP A 192 6.65 -7.72 10.92
C TRP A 192 6.21 -6.26 11.01
N PHE A 193 5.60 -5.73 9.97
CA PHE A 193 5.09 -4.36 9.95
C PHE A 193 4.03 -4.13 11.03
N PHE A 194 3.05 -5.03 11.19
CA PHE A 194 2.03 -4.91 12.22
C PHE A 194 2.64 -4.95 13.62
N TYR A 195 3.58 -5.86 13.86
CA TYR A 195 4.29 -5.94 15.14
C TYR A 195 5.01 -4.63 15.48
N ILE A 196 5.81 -4.10 14.56
CA ILE A 196 6.53 -2.84 14.74
C ILE A 196 5.56 -1.65 14.89
N SER A 197 4.47 -1.63 14.14
CA SER A 197 3.45 -0.58 14.22
C SER A 197 2.80 -0.53 15.60
N ILE A 198 2.43 -1.67 16.17
CA ILE A 198 1.87 -1.73 17.52
C ILE A 198 2.86 -1.18 18.55
N LEU A 199 4.13 -1.56 18.47
CA LEU A 199 5.17 -1.07 19.37
C LEU A 199 5.37 0.44 19.22
N TRP A 200 5.37 0.94 17.98
CA TRP A 200 5.57 2.34 17.68
C TRP A 200 4.43 3.23 18.18
N PHE A 201 3.18 2.87 17.90
CA PHE A 201 2.01 3.63 18.33
C PHE A 201 1.81 3.62 19.84
N ARG A 202 2.21 2.55 20.54
CA ARG A 202 2.23 2.51 22.00
C ARG A 202 3.23 3.50 22.61
N LYS A 203 4.32 3.79 21.93
CA LYS A 203 5.32 4.76 22.39
C LYS A 203 5.03 6.21 22.00
N HIS A 204 4.24 6.41 20.96
CA HIS A 204 3.91 7.72 20.44
C HIS A 204 2.40 8.02 20.46
N PRO A 205 1.73 7.95 21.63
CA PRO A 205 0.29 8.15 21.73
C PRO A 205 -0.13 9.57 21.30
N MET A 206 0.72 10.57 21.51
CA MET A 206 0.43 11.97 21.13
C MET A 206 0.21 12.14 19.62
N ILE A 207 0.83 11.32 18.77
CA ILE A 207 0.64 11.41 17.31
C ILE A 207 -0.79 11.03 16.92
N ASN A 208 -1.44 10.15 17.67
CA ASN A 208 -2.86 9.85 17.49
C ASN A 208 -3.76 10.99 17.96
N GLN A 209 -3.39 11.70 19.02
CA GLN A 209 -4.18 12.79 19.62
C GLN A 209 -4.08 14.08 18.80
N ILE A 210 -2.90 14.44 18.30
CA ILE A 210 -2.69 15.64 17.47
C ILE A 210 -3.58 15.59 16.20
N SER A 211 -3.88 14.40 15.67
CA SER A 211 -4.77 14.29 14.52
C SER A 211 -6.22 14.67 14.86
N THR A 212 -6.68 14.39 16.07
CA THR A 212 -8.04 14.72 16.52
C THR A 212 -8.20 16.21 16.81
N GLU A 213 -7.23 16.84 17.42
CA GLU A 213 -7.27 18.29 17.72
C GLU A 213 -7.13 19.12 16.44
N TYR A 214 -6.22 18.75 15.54
CA TYR A 214 -6.03 19.45 14.26
C TYR A 214 -7.24 19.28 13.32
N SER A 215 -7.93 18.14 13.37
CA SER A 215 -9.15 17.90 12.61
C SER A 215 -10.32 18.73 13.15
N VAL A 216 -10.49 18.83 14.46
CA VAL A 216 -11.54 19.64 15.08
C VAL A 216 -11.33 21.12 14.77
N GLU A 217 -10.09 21.60 14.79
CA GLU A 217 -9.77 22.99 14.48
C GLU A 217 -9.95 23.32 12.99
N ARG A 218 -9.55 22.40 12.07
CA ARG A 218 -9.79 22.52 10.62
C ARG A 218 -11.28 22.50 10.27
N VAL A 219 -12.04 21.59 10.86
CA VAL A 219 -13.50 21.52 10.66
C VAL A 219 -14.19 22.79 11.18
N LYS A 220 -13.77 23.32 12.33
CA LYS A 220 -14.27 24.62 12.82
C LYS A 220 -13.91 25.77 11.88
N LYS A 221 -12.69 25.77 11.32
CA LYS A 221 -12.23 26.81 10.37
C LYS A 221 -12.95 26.70 9.03
N SER A 222 -13.15 25.48 8.52
CA SER A 222 -13.90 25.21 7.29
C SER A 222 -15.38 25.57 7.44
N LYS A 223 -16.03 25.26 8.57
CA LYS A 223 -17.42 25.69 8.84
C LYS A 223 -17.55 27.21 8.91
N LYS A 224 -16.60 27.90 9.57
CA LYS A 224 -16.59 29.37 9.59
C LYS A 224 -16.40 29.98 8.19
N GLN A 225 -15.55 29.40 7.36
CA GLN A 225 -15.37 29.83 5.96
C GLN A 225 -16.63 29.59 5.13
N LEU A 226 -17.28 28.43 5.28
CA LEU A 226 -18.52 28.11 4.58
C LEU A 226 -19.67 29.06 5.01
N GLU A 227 -19.76 29.39 6.29
CA GLU A 227 -20.74 30.39 6.81
C GLU A 227 -20.43 31.78 6.29
N ALA A 228 -19.16 32.18 6.20
CA ALA A 228 -18.77 33.45 5.61
C ALA A 228 -19.16 33.54 4.13
N ILE A 229 -18.89 32.49 3.37
CA ILE A 229 -19.29 32.39 1.94
C ILE A 229 -20.81 32.46 1.81
N LYS A 230 -21.56 31.73 2.64
CA LYS A 230 -23.03 31.77 2.63
C LYS A 230 -23.57 33.18 2.97
N ARG A 231 -22.91 33.94 3.87
CA ARG A 231 -23.29 35.33 4.19
C ARG A 231 -23.03 36.27 3.00
N VAL A 232 -21.89 36.13 2.34
CA VAL A 232 -21.57 36.90 1.13
C VAL A 232 -22.58 36.64 0.03
N TYR A 233 -22.90 35.35 -0.22
CA TYR A 233 -23.89 34.95 -1.23
C TYR A 233 -25.28 35.51 -0.95
N LYS A 234 -25.67 35.58 0.35
CA LYS A 234 -26.95 36.11 0.78
C LYS A 234 -27.02 37.64 0.71
N LEU A 235 -25.88 38.34 0.74
CA LEU A 235 -25.77 39.77 0.59
C LEU A 235 -25.70 40.24 -0.88
N GLU A 236 -25.21 39.38 -1.79
CA GLU A 236 -25.10 39.74 -3.21
C GLU A 236 -26.32 39.30 -4.05
N PHE A 237 -27.06 38.29 -3.62
CA PHE A 237 -28.15 37.67 -4.40
C PHE A 237 -29.51 37.57 -3.67
N GLY A 238 -29.65 38.20 -2.51
CA GLY A 238 -30.93 38.36 -1.75
C GLY A 238 -31.30 39.79 -1.66
#